data_379c6810a8f109f2840adb9a4506a46b
#
_entry.id   379c6810a8f109f2840adb9a4506a46b
#
_cell.length_a   1.000
_cell.length_b   1.000
_cell.length_c   1.000
_cell.angle_alpha   90.00
_cell.angle_beta   90.00
_cell.angle_gamma   90.00
#
_symmetry.space_group_name_H-M   'P 1'
#
loop_
_entity.id
_entity.type
_entity.pdbx_description
1 polymer ?
#
loop_
_entity_poly.entity_id
_entity_poly.type
_entity_poly.pdbx_seq_one_letter_code
_entity_poly.pdbx_strand_id
1 'polypeptide(L)'
;MLQSPRPGWLARLVLAVGALVFAGLVAASPAAAQAPTPAAQAGAPPPGRAFPDPYAGKKKLLVIADVQSGFHHDSINHAMAVIERLGRESGAYVAFLRTDSQLITKTPILGRGARYSGRPINAKTLDYFDAIFFLGSGEGTLSAQQKADLLAFVHDDGKGFVGGHAATIAFYDWPEYGEMIGGVMDGEFPVAPMALTVDDRKFPGAAAFPATFADQFPYLKGPYAKGKVHTIVRLDASKLTPEQRARRPDGDLPVVWAKTYGKGRVFMSSLGHLDGPWDDPAAQKLYLEGIRWALGLTSADVTPDR
;
A
#
# COMPACT_ATOMS: atom_id res chain seq x y z
N MET A 1 51.68 -22.59 -26.48
CA MET A 1 52.04 -23.98 -26.81
C MET A 1 50.97 -24.89 -26.32
N LEU A 2 50.40 -25.63 -27.30
CA LEU A 2 49.71 -26.92 -27.30
C LEU A 2 48.27 -26.87 -26.77
N GLN A 3 47.29 -26.77 -27.62
CA GLN A 3 46.69 -27.67 -28.65
C GLN A 3 45.68 -28.65 -28.05
N SER A 4 44.42 -28.40 -28.48
CA SER A 4 43.33 -29.37 -28.47
C SER A 4 43.62 -30.57 -29.39
N PRO A 5 42.87 -31.67 -29.30
CA PRO A 5 42.02 -31.96 -30.43
C PRO A 5 40.62 -32.57 -30.12
N ARG A 6 39.69 -32.31 -31.06
CA ARG A 6 38.59 -33.16 -31.47
C ARG A 6 39.10 -34.24 -32.43
N PRO A 7 38.31 -35.18 -33.03
CA PRO A 7 36.92 -35.62 -32.92
C PRO A 7 36.73 -37.16 -33.12
N GLY A 8 35.51 -37.65 -33.28
CA GLY A 8 35.21 -38.92 -33.96
C GLY A 8 33.94 -39.58 -33.49
N TRP A 9 32.93 -39.54 -34.18
CA TRP A 9 32.38 -40.32 -35.33
C TRP A 9 31.73 -41.67 -34.99
N LEU A 10 30.49 -41.84 -35.52
CA LEU A 10 29.78 -43.07 -35.97
C LEU A 10 29.09 -43.93 -34.87
N ALA A 11 27.85 -44.41 -34.97
CA ALA A 11 27.17 -44.93 -36.13
C ALA A 11 25.66 -45.06 -35.92
N ARG A 12 24.99 -45.05 -37.03
CA ARG A 12 23.54 -45.32 -37.19
C ARG A 12 23.22 -46.80 -36.88
N LEU A 13 22.05 -47.03 -36.25
CA LEU A 13 21.34 -48.28 -36.41
C LEU A 13 19.85 -47.99 -36.69
N VAL A 14 19.43 -48.29 -37.90
CA VAL A 14 18.06 -48.34 -38.39
C VAL A 14 17.53 -49.72 -38.05
N LEU A 15 16.45 -49.82 -37.31
CA LEU A 15 15.64 -51.01 -37.20
C LEU A 15 14.18 -50.68 -37.57
N ALA A 16 13.81 -51.09 -38.78
CA ALA A 16 12.45 -51.15 -39.25
C ALA A 16 11.75 -52.35 -38.60
N VAL A 17 10.61 -52.12 -37.95
CA VAL A 17 9.69 -53.20 -37.61
C VAL A 17 8.29 -52.80 -38.12
N GLY A 18 7.75 -53.73 -38.88
CA GLY A 18 6.60 -53.58 -39.76
C GLY A 18 5.26 -53.27 -39.09
N ALA A 19 4.48 -52.56 -39.86
CA ALA A 19 3.10 -52.25 -39.61
C ALA A 19 2.21 -53.50 -39.78
N LEU A 20 1.43 -53.79 -38.77
CA LEU A 20 0.20 -54.62 -38.90
C LEU A 20 -0.97 -53.68 -38.63
N VAL A 21 -1.64 -53.30 -39.72
CA VAL A 21 -2.90 -52.55 -39.71
C VAL A 21 -4.05 -53.52 -39.36
N PHE A 22 -4.62 -53.39 -38.16
CA PHE A 22 -5.93 -53.90 -37.85
C PHE A 22 -6.94 -52.76 -37.99
N ALA A 23 -7.68 -52.77 -39.07
CA ALA A 23 -8.82 -51.86 -39.24
C ALA A 23 -10.02 -52.44 -38.45
N GLY A 24 -10.20 -51.95 -37.25
CA GLY A 24 -11.41 -52.10 -36.46
C GLY A 24 -12.34 -50.91 -36.72
N LEU A 25 -13.41 -51.12 -37.50
CA LEU A 25 -14.51 -50.16 -37.56
C LEU A 25 -15.19 -50.08 -36.20
N VAL A 26 -14.88 -49.03 -35.43
CA VAL A 26 -15.71 -48.64 -34.28
C VAL A 26 -16.74 -47.64 -34.80
N ALA A 27 -18.00 -48.07 -34.90
CA ALA A 27 -19.10 -47.15 -35.13
C ALA A 27 -19.23 -46.18 -33.97
N ALA A 28 -18.83 -44.95 -34.18
CA ALA A 28 -19.05 -43.88 -33.22
C ALA A 28 -20.53 -43.46 -33.27
N SER A 29 -21.30 -43.81 -32.25
CA SER A 29 -22.61 -43.22 -32.03
C SER A 29 -22.44 -41.72 -31.80
N PRO A 30 -23.25 -40.85 -32.41
CA PRO A 30 -23.18 -39.43 -32.11
C PRO A 30 -23.62 -39.21 -30.66
N ALA A 31 -22.66 -38.78 -29.81
CA ALA A 31 -22.99 -38.29 -28.49
C ALA A 31 -23.91 -37.06 -28.69
N ALA A 32 -25.15 -37.18 -28.29
CA ALA A 32 -26.05 -36.03 -28.21
C ALA A 32 -25.42 -34.97 -27.30
N ALA A 33 -25.06 -33.83 -27.91
CA ALA A 33 -24.62 -32.67 -27.16
C ALA A 33 -25.75 -32.27 -26.20
N GLN A 34 -25.59 -32.55 -24.92
CA GLN A 34 -26.49 -32.03 -23.90
C GLN A 34 -26.37 -30.49 -23.92
N ALA A 35 -27.50 -29.85 -24.22
CA ALA A 35 -27.59 -28.40 -24.06
C ALA A 35 -27.14 -28.00 -22.66
N PRO A 36 -26.35 -26.91 -22.51
CA PRO A 36 -25.94 -26.47 -21.20
C PRO A 36 -27.18 -26.23 -20.34
N THR A 37 -27.25 -26.95 -19.22
CA THR A 37 -28.28 -26.74 -18.20
C THR A 37 -28.24 -25.25 -17.81
N PRO A 38 -29.37 -24.51 -17.85
CA PRO A 38 -29.37 -23.12 -17.40
C PRO A 38 -28.79 -23.08 -16.01
N ALA A 39 -27.76 -22.25 -15.79
CA ALA A 39 -27.20 -22.01 -14.47
C ALA A 39 -28.38 -21.65 -13.55
N ALA A 40 -28.63 -22.51 -12.57
CA ALA A 40 -29.66 -22.24 -11.58
C ALA A 40 -29.36 -20.82 -11.03
N GLN A 41 -30.29 -19.90 -11.21
CA GLN A 41 -30.25 -18.61 -10.59
C GLN A 41 -30.08 -18.87 -9.09
N ALA A 42 -28.86 -18.63 -8.58
CA ALA A 42 -28.60 -18.74 -7.16
C ALA A 42 -29.54 -17.76 -6.50
N GLY A 43 -30.61 -18.28 -5.89
CA GLY A 43 -31.52 -17.47 -5.08
C GLY A 43 -30.68 -16.66 -4.09
N ALA A 44 -31.11 -15.44 -3.82
CA ALA A 44 -30.47 -14.61 -2.82
C ALA A 44 -30.20 -15.46 -1.57
N PRO A 45 -29.00 -15.43 -0.98
CA PRO A 45 -28.72 -16.20 0.22
C PRO A 45 -29.77 -15.85 1.26
N PRO A 46 -30.24 -16.82 2.07
CA PRO A 46 -31.17 -16.54 3.15
C PRO A 46 -30.55 -15.42 3.99
N PRO A 47 -31.33 -14.44 4.47
CA PRO A 47 -30.80 -13.35 5.28
C PRO A 47 -30.03 -13.97 6.43
N GLY A 48 -28.70 -13.96 6.30
CA GLY A 48 -27.79 -14.46 7.32
C GLY A 48 -28.11 -13.67 8.59
N ARG A 49 -28.13 -14.34 9.72
CA ARG A 49 -28.25 -13.67 11.03
C ARG A 49 -27.21 -12.55 11.05
N ALA A 50 -27.64 -11.31 10.87
CA ALA A 50 -26.75 -10.16 10.95
C ALA A 50 -26.25 -10.08 12.40
N PHE A 51 -25.01 -10.50 12.63
CA PHE A 51 -24.39 -10.27 13.92
C PHE A 51 -24.20 -8.76 14.06
N PRO A 52 -24.54 -8.18 15.23
CA PRO A 52 -24.28 -6.76 15.45
C PRO A 52 -22.77 -6.48 15.25
N ASP A 53 -22.47 -5.35 14.62
CA ASP A 53 -21.08 -4.94 14.46
C ASP A 53 -20.44 -4.68 15.83
N PRO A 54 -19.45 -5.48 16.27
CA PRO A 54 -18.80 -5.30 17.57
C PRO A 54 -18.03 -3.99 17.70
N TYR A 55 -17.84 -3.29 16.57
CA TYR A 55 -17.11 -2.03 16.50
C TYR A 55 -18.02 -0.84 16.14
N ALA A 56 -19.34 -1.01 16.29
CA ALA A 56 -20.29 0.08 16.07
C ALA A 56 -19.91 1.31 16.92
N GLY A 57 -19.94 2.49 16.31
CA GLY A 57 -19.58 3.75 16.97
C GLY A 57 -18.07 4.00 17.16
N LYS A 58 -17.20 3.06 16.81
CA LYS A 58 -15.73 3.23 16.85
C LYS A 58 -15.20 3.66 15.48
N LYS A 59 -14.15 4.49 15.48
CA LYS A 59 -13.36 4.73 14.26
C LYS A 59 -12.62 3.48 13.85
N LYS A 60 -12.58 3.21 12.55
CA LYS A 60 -12.02 1.97 11.96
C LYS A 60 -10.93 2.33 10.98
N LEU A 61 -9.71 1.86 11.27
CA LEU A 61 -8.53 2.07 10.45
C LEU A 61 -8.19 0.77 9.71
N LEU A 62 -8.19 0.80 8.38
CA LEU A 62 -7.67 -0.28 7.57
C LEU A 62 -6.16 -0.11 7.43
N VAL A 63 -5.38 -1.03 7.99
CA VAL A 63 -3.91 -1.03 7.92
C VAL A 63 -3.50 -2.01 6.83
N ILE A 64 -2.87 -1.51 5.78
CA ILE A 64 -2.42 -2.31 4.63
C ILE A 64 -0.90 -2.25 4.53
N ALA A 65 -0.29 -3.43 4.52
CA ALA A 65 1.11 -3.66 4.23
C ALA A 65 1.21 -4.61 3.04
N ASP A 66 0.98 -4.09 1.82
CA ASP A 66 1.06 -4.89 0.60
C ASP A 66 2.52 -5.07 0.19
N VAL A 67 2.98 -6.31 0.22
CA VAL A 67 4.38 -6.70 -0.03
C VAL A 67 4.58 -7.42 -1.37
N GLN A 68 3.57 -7.42 -2.24
CA GLN A 68 3.56 -8.30 -3.41
C GLN A 68 4.34 -7.74 -4.61
N SER A 69 4.65 -6.47 -4.67
CA SER A 69 5.12 -5.86 -5.91
C SER A 69 6.33 -4.93 -5.80
N GLY A 70 6.85 -4.68 -4.62
CA GLY A 70 7.95 -3.76 -4.43
C GLY A 70 8.98 -4.23 -3.40
N PHE A 71 9.76 -3.28 -2.90
CA PHE A 71 10.73 -3.56 -1.86
C PHE A 71 10.05 -3.94 -0.57
N HIS A 72 10.39 -5.09 -0.02
CA HIS A 72 9.85 -5.60 1.23
C HIS A 72 10.70 -5.12 2.41
N HIS A 73 10.21 -4.12 3.14
CA HIS A 73 10.87 -3.63 4.35
C HIS A 73 10.69 -4.62 5.50
N ASP A 74 11.77 -4.96 6.19
CA ASP A 74 11.71 -5.87 7.35
C ASP A 74 10.90 -5.27 8.50
N SER A 75 10.85 -3.93 8.60
CA SER A 75 10.09 -3.19 9.62
C SER A 75 8.56 -3.28 9.48
N ILE A 76 8.02 -3.81 8.38
CA ILE A 76 6.57 -3.83 8.11
C ILE A 76 5.77 -4.49 9.22
N ASN A 77 6.21 -5.66 9.70
CA ASN A 77 5.49 -6.40 10.76
C ASN A 77 5.46 -5.60 12.06
N HIS A 78 6.59 -5.00 12.42
CA HIS A 78 6.72 -4.17 13.62
C HIS A 78 5.85 -2.91 13.49
N ALA A 79 5.90 -2.22 12.36
CA ALA A 79 5.06 -1.07 12.05
C ALA A 79 3.57 -1.38 12.24
N MET A 80 3.08 -2.47 11.64
CA MET A 80 1.68 -2.89 11.77
C MET A 80 1.28 -3.13 13.23
N ALA A 81 2.15 -3.80 14.00
CA ALA A 81 1.92 -4.07 15.42
C ALA A 81 1.89 -2.77 16.25
N VAL A 82 2.79 -1.82 15.96
CA VAL A 82 2.81 -0.52 16.63
C VAL A 82 1.55 0.28 16.32
N ILE A 83 1.13 0.36 15.06
CA ILE A 83 -0.10 1.08 14.67
C ILE A 83 -1.34 0.46 15.33
N GLU A 84 -1.45 -0.88 15.39
CA GLU A 84 -2.53 -1.55 16.14
C GLU A 84 -2.51 -1.16 17.61
N ARG A 85 -1.35 -1.29 18.26
CA ARG A 85 -1.15 -0.98 19.68
C ARG A 85 -1.54 0.47 20.00
N LEU A 86 -1.08 1.43 19.19
CA LEU A 86 -1.43 2.84 19.37
C LEU A 86 -2.94 3.08 19.33
N GLY A 87 -3.67 2.42 18.41
CA GLY A 87 -5.12 2.50 18.35
C GLY A 87 -5.81 1.95 19.59
N ARG A 88 -5.38 0.78 20.02
CA ARG A 88 -5.92 0.07 21.19
C ARG A 88 -5.65 0.82 22.50
N GLU A 89 -4.42 1.27 22.72
CA GLU A 89 -4.02 1.96 23.95
C GLU A 89 -4.61 3.36 24.07
N SER A 90 -4.71 4.10 22.96
CA SER A 90 -5.33 5.42 22.95
C SER A 90 -6.86 5.38 22.93
N GLY A 91 -7.45 4.25 22.56
CA GLY A 91 -8.88 4.13 22.31
C GLY A 91 -9.39 4.92 21.09
N ALA A 92 -8.48 5.51 20.28
CA ALA A 92 -8.84 6.39 19.18
C ALA A 92 -9.46 5.66 17.99
N TYR A 93 -9.00 4.43 17.71
CA TYR A 93 -9.50 3.63 16.59
C TYR A 93 -9.32 2.13 16.84
N VAL A 94 -10.01 1.34 16.03
CA VAL A 94 -9.78 -0.11 15.89
C VAL A 94 -9.06 -0.34 14.57
N ALA A 95 -7.92 -1.05 14.61
CA ALA A 95 -7.14 -1.38 13.44
C ALA A 95 -7.53 -2.74 12.85
N PHE A 96 -7.61 -2.81 11.52
CA PHE A 96 -7.83 -4.01 10.73
C PHE A 96 -6.62 -4.25 9.84
N LEU A 97 -5.74 -5.17 10.24
CA LEU A 97 -4.47 -5.42 9.58
C LEU A 97 -4.65 -6.37 8.39
N ARG A 98 -4.05 -6.01 7.25
CA ARG A 98 -4.03 -6.81 6.02
C ARG A 98 -2.66 -6.74 5.36
N THR A 99 -2.23 -7.85 4.79
CA THR A 99 -0.96 -7.98 4.05
C THR A 99 -1.15 -7.96 2.53
N ASP A 100 -2.34 -7.59 2.10
CA ASP A 100 -2.71 -7.40 0.70
C ASP A 100 -3.69 -6.25 0.55
N SER A 101 -3.89 -5.80 -0.68
CA SER A 101 -4.75 -4.68 -1.03
C SER A 101 -6.19 -5.09 -1.40
N GLN A 102 -6.62 -6.34 -1.10
CA GLN A 102 -7.91 -6.86 -1.53
C GLN A 102 -9.09 -6.03 -0.99
N LEU A 103 -8.97 -5.48 0.23
CA LEU A 103 -10.05 -4.69 0.83
C LEU A 103 -10.14 -3.24 0.31
N ILE A 104 -9.18 -2.81 -0.52
CA ILE A 104 -9.29 -1.52 -1.22
C ILE A 104 -10.29 -1.68 -2.37
N THR A 105 -11.55 -1.69 -2.02
CA THR A 105 -12.66 -1.74 -2.98
C THR A 105 -13.97 -1.35 -2.31
N LYS A 106 -14.89 -0.77 -3.07
CA LYS A 106 -16.29 -0.54 -2.68
C LYS A 106 -17.20 -1.68 -3.16
N THR A 107 -16.68 -2.54 -4.04
CA THR A 107 -17.42 -3.69 -4.58
C THR A 107 -17.43 -4.85 -3.59
N PRO A 108 -18.55 -5.54 -3.36
CA PRO A 108 -18.60 -6.73 -2.52
C PRO A 108 -17.59 -7.80 -2.99
N ILE A 109 -16.82 -8.32 -2.04
CA ILE A 109 -15.81 -9.35 -2.33
C ILE A 109 -16.48 -10.71 -2.40
N LEU A 110 -16.30 -11.38 -3.54
CA LEU A 110 -16.88 -12.70 -3.78
C LEU A 110 -15.90 -13.81 -3.41
N GLY A 111 -16.43 -14.88 -2.85
CA GLY A 111 -15.67 -16.06 -2.49
C GLY A 111 -15.18 -16.82 -3.73
N ARG A 112 -14.08 -17.55 -3.54
CA ARG A 112 -13.46 -18.42 -4.54
C ARG A 112 -13.55 -19.88 -4.12
N GLY A 113 -13.39 -20.78 -5.07
CA GLY A 113 -13.48 -22.23 -4.85
C GLY A 113 -14.92 -22.73 -4.72
N ALA A 114 -15.11 -24.04 -4.83
CA ALA A 114 -16.41 -24.68 -5.00
C ALA A 114 -17.44 -24.31 -3.92
N ARG A 115 -17.01 -24.15 -2.66
CA ARG A 115 -17.92 -23.86 -1.52
C ARG A 115 -18.42 -22.42 -1.49
N TYR A 116 -17.61 -21.45 -1.95
CA TYR A 116 -17.90 -20.01 -1.79
C TYR A 116 -18.06 -19.28 -3.11
N SER A 117 -17.88 -19.95 -4.24
CA SER A 117 -17.86 -19.35 -5.58
C SER A 117 -19.10 -18.49 -5.85
N GLY A 118 -18.85 -17.25 -6.26
CA GLY A 118 -19.90 -16.29 -6.62
C GLY A 118 -20.75 -15.76 -5.46
N ARG A 119 -20.44 -16.13 -4.22
CA ARG A 119 -21.17 -15.62 -3.03
C ARG A 119 -20.38 -14.52 -2.34
N PRO A 120 -21.02 -13.42 -1.89
CA PRO A 120 -20.36 -12.45 -1.04
C PRO A 120 -19.78 -13.15 0.20
N ILE A 121 -18.51 -12.89 0.50
CA ILE A 121 -17.88 -13.35 1.73
C ILE A 121 -18.00 -12.27 2.81
N ASN A 122 -17.76 -12.65 4.08
CA ASN A 122 -17.78 -11.70 5.20
C ASN A 122 -16.49 -10.84 5.22
N ALA A 123 -16.15 -10.25 4.09
CA ALA A 123 -15.06 -9.29 3.98
C ALA A 123 -15.65 -7.87 4.00
N LYS A 124 -14.99 -6.99 4.73
CA LYS A 124 -15.37 -5.57 4.75
C LYS A 124 -14.83 -4.89 3.49
N THR A 125 -15.55 -3.92 2.97
CA THR A 125 -15.11 -3.05 1.89
C THR A 125 -14.74 -1.68 2.44
N LEU A 126 -14.25 -0.76 1.58
CA LEU A 126 -13.86 0.60 1.99
C LEU A 126 -14.96 1.33 2.75
N ASP A 127 -16.23 1.11 2.42
CA ASP A 127 -17.38 1.76 3.08
C ASP A 127 -17.45 1.48 4.59
N TYR A 128 -16.81 0.42 5.05
CA TYR A 128 -16.75 0.08 6.47
C TYR A 128 -15.70 0.88 7.25
N PHE A 129 -14.70 1.44 6.58
CA PHE A 129 -13.55 2.10 7.20
C PHE A 129 -13.68 3.62 7.21
N ASP A 130 -12.99 4.26 8.14
CA ASP A 130 -12.90 5.72 8.27
C ASP A 130 -11.58 6.27 7.73
N ALA A 131 -10.53 5.45 7.69
CA ALA A 131 -9.25 5.79 7.09
C ALA A 131 -8.48 4.53 6.69
N ILE A 132 -7.47 4.73 5.83
CA ILE A 132 -6.45 3.72 5.49
C ILE A 132 -5.11 4.19 6.07
N PHE A 133 -4.33 3.24 6.62
CA PHE A 133 -2.91 3.36 6.87
C PHE A 133 -2.19 2.44 5.87
N PHE A 134 -1.31 3.00 5.04
CA PHE A 134 -0.70 2.29 3.92
C PHE A 134 0.83 2.25 4.03
N LEU A 135 1.39 1.04 3.93
CA LEU A 135 2.83 0.73 4.00
C LEU A 135 3.32 -0.05 2.77
N GLY A 136 2.53 -0.13 1.70
CA GLY A 136 2.92 -0.85 0.49
C GLY A 136 3.96 -0.09 -0.34
N SER A 137 4.70 -0.82 -1.16
CA SER A 137 5.67 -0.28 -2.12
C SER A 137 5.51 -0.95 -3.50
N GLY A 138 6.12 -0.36 -4.55
CA GLY A 138 6.02 -0.85 -5.92
C GLY A 138 4.67 -0.56 -6.57
N GLU A 139 4.40 -1.16 -7.74
CA GLU A 139 3.20 -0.86 -8.53
C GLU A 139 1.91 -1.46 -7.96
N GLY A 140 2.03 -2.33 -6.94
CA GLY A 140 0.88 -2.92 -6.26
C GLY A 140 0.09 -3.90 -7.14
N THR A 141 -1.03 -4.35 -6.59
CA THR A 141 -1.91 -5.34 -7.23
C THR A 141 -3.32 -4.78 -7.48
N LEU A 142 -3.49 -3.46 -7.36
CA LEU A 142 -4.79 -2.82 -7.51
C LEU A 142 -5.28 -2.85 -8.97
N SER A 143 -6.50 -3.36 -9.16
CA SER A 143 -7.21 -3.19 -10.43
C SER A 143 -7.58 -1.72 -10.67
N ALA A 144 -7.95 -1.39 -11.92
CA ALA A 144 -8.42 -0.04 -12.26
C ALA A 144 -9.61 0.41 -11.38
N GLN A 145 -10.53 -0.52 -11.07
CA GLN A 145 -11.67 -0.23 -10.19
C GLN A 145 -11.21 0.05 -8.75
N GLN A 146 -10.27 -0.71 -8.22
CA GLN A 146 -9.73 -0.48 -6.89
C GLN A 146 -8.97 0.86 -6.79
N LYS A 147 -8.24 1.23 -7.84
CA LYS A 147 -7.62 2.56 -7.94
C LYS A 147 -8.67 3.67 -7.88
N ALA A 148 -9.74 3.56 -8.66
CA ALA A 148 -10.84 4.51 -8.63
C ALA A 148 -11.54 4.54 -7.25
N ASP A 149 -11.78 3.39 -6.64
CA ASP A 149 -12.41 3.27 -5.31
C ASP A 149 -11.54 3.94 -4.23
N LEU A 150 -10.20 3.79 -4.29
CA LEU A 150 -9.28 4.44 -3.34
C LEU A 150 -9.33 5.96 -3.46
N LEU A 151 -9.26 6.49 -4.69
CA LEU A 151 -9.35 7.94 -4.88
C LEU A 151 -10.69 8.49 -4.41
N ALA A 152 -11.80 7.84 -4.78
CA ALA A 152 -13.14 8.25 -4.36
C ALA A 152 -13.32 8.17 -2.84
N PHE A 153 -12.75 7.15 -2.19
CA PHE A 153 -12.78 7.01 -0.72
C PHE A 153 -12.19 8.24 -0.02
N VAL A 154 -11.06 8.74 -0.51
CA VAL A 154 -10.44 9.93 0.08
C VAL A 154 -11.12 11.21 -0.43
N HIS A 155 -11.20 11.37 -1.77
CA HIS A 155 -11.62 12.63 -2.39
C HIS A 155 -13.09 12.94 -2.17
N ASP A 156 -13.97 11.97 -2.45
CA ASP A 156 -15.42 12.19 -2.50
C ASP A 156 -16.11 11.86 -1.18
N ASP A 157 -15.71 10.74 -0.53
CA ASP A 157 -16.32 10.32 0.74
C ASP A 157 -15.71 11.05 1.95
N GLY A 158 -14.60 11.79 1.76
CA GLY A 158 -13.99 12.58 2.82
C GLY A 158 -13.28 11.75 3.89
N LYS A 159 -12.84 10.54 3.52
CA LYS A 159 -12.14 9.62 4.42
C LYS A 159 -10.64 9.95 4.51
N GLY A 160 -9.96 9.34 5.50
CA GLY A 160 -8.54 9.58 5.75
C GLY A 160 -7.62 8.64 4.98
N PHE A 161 -6.45 9.16 4.58
CA PHE A 161 -5.32 8.36 4.12
C PHE A 161 -4.07 8.73 4.92
N VAL A 162 -3.37 7.73 5.42
CA VAL A 162 -2.11 7.88 6.13
C VAL A 162 -1.08 7.00 5.44
N GLY A 163 -0.04 7.60 4.89
CA GLY A 163 1.08 6.87 4.30
C GLY A 163 2.26 6.82 5.27
N GLY A 164 2.78 5.62 5.50
CA GLY A 164 4.03 5.41 6.19
C GLY A 164 5.15 5.16 5.18
N HIS A 165 6.37 5.48 5.51
CA HIS A 165 7.62 5.32 4.78
C HIS A 165 7.48 4.84 3.31
N ALA A 166 7.22 3.54 3.12
CA ALA A 166 7.14 2.89 1.81
C ALA A 166 6.01 3.42 0.90
N ALA A 167 5.03 4.12 1.43
CA ALA A 167 3.95 4.67 0.63
C ALA A 167 4.44 5.70 -0.41
N THR A 168 5.61 6.32 -0.19
CA THR A 168 6.24 7.24 -1.15
C THR A 168 6.88 6.53 -2.34
N ILE A 169 7.11 5.22 -2.26
CA ILE A 169 7.67 4.38 -3.33
C ILE A 169 6.64 3.42 -3.93
N ALA A 170 5.36 3.72 -3.75
CA ALA A 170 4.27 2.97 -4.33
C ALA A 170 3.69 3.68 -5.57
N PHE A 171 3.23 2.89 -6.53
CA PHE A 171 2.42 3.32 -7.67
C PHE A 171 3.04 4.45 -8.50
N TYR A 172 4.30 4.30 -8.91
CA TYR A 172 4.99 5.29 -9.75
C TYR A 172 4.27 5.55 -11.09
N ASP A 173 3.62 4.54 -11.65
CA ASP A 173 2.88 4.61 -12.90
C ASP A 173 1.42 5.09 -12.71
N TRP A 174 1.11 5.62 -11.53
CA TRP A 174 -0.23 6.14 -11.23
C TRP A 174 -0.15 7.59 -10.70
N PRO A 175 -0.17 8.59 -11.62
CA PRO A 175 0.01 10.01 -11.26
C PRO A 175 -0.98 10.53 -10.24
N GLU A 176 -2.24 10.06 -10.28
CA GLU A 176 -3.30 10.52 -9.37
C GLU A 176 -3.03 10.07 -7.93
N TYR A 177 -2.37 8.92 -7.74
CA TYR A 177 -1.88 8.53 -6.42
C TYR A 177 -0.81 9.49 -5.92
N GLY A 178 0.18 9.82 -6.75
CA GLY A 178 1.21 10.80 -6.43
C GLY A 178 0.63 12.18 -6.08
N GLU A 179 -0.42 12.61 -6.79
CA GLU A 179 -1.13 13.84 -6.46
C GLU A 179 -1.88 13.74 -5.12
N MET A 180 -2.54 12.61 -4.86
CA MET A 180 -3.25 12.37 -3.61
C MET A 180 -2.29 12.44 -2.41
N ILE A 181 -1.16 11.74 -2.46
CA ILE A 181 -0.20 11.72 -1.34
C ILE A 181 0.70 12.96 -1.26
N GLY A 182 0.78 13.76 -2.32
CA GLY A 182 1.59 14.98 -2.39
C GLY A 182 2.94 14.83 -3.05
N GLY A 183 3.42 13.61 -3.30
CA GLY A 183 4.67 13.34 -4.02
C GLY A 183 5.17 11.92 -3.84
N VAL A 184 5.88 11.41 -4.85
CA VAL A 184 6.54 10.11 -4.84
C VAL A 184 8.06 10.28 -4.72
N MET A 185 8.74 9.27 -4.22
CA MET A 185 10.19 9.28 -4.04
C MET A 185 10.92 9.32 -5.39
N ASP A 186 12.00 10.10 -5.47
CA ASP A 186 12.96 10.09 -6.58
C ASP A 186 14.26 9.36 -6.21
N GLY A 187 14.57 9.35 -4.93
CA GLY A 187 15.70 8.68 -4.34
C GLY A 187 15.75 8.90 -2.84
N GLU A 188 16.83 8.43 -2.22
CA GLU A 188 16.96 8.42 -0.77
C GLU A 188 18.38 8.75 -0.32
N PHE A 189 18.50 9.25 0.90
CA PHE A 189 19.77 9.38 1.59
C PHE A 189 20.09 8.06 2.33
N PRO A 190 21.38 7.72 2.54
CA PRO A 190 21.73 6.57 3.35
C PRO A 190 21.14 6.65 4.76
N VAL A 191 20.89 5.50 5.38
CA VAL A 191 20.48 5.43 6.79
C VAL A 191 21.52 6.15 7.67
N ALA A 192 21.11 7.22 8.30
CA ALA A 192 21.96 8.00 9.20
C ALA A 192 21.12 8.92 10.11
N PRO A 193 21.67 9.38 11.25
CA PRO A 193 21.12 10.52 11.95
C PRO A 193 21.22 11.77 11.06
N MET A 194 20.09 12.41 10.78
CA MET A 194 20.03 13.63 9.98
C MET A 194 19.36 14.75 10.76
N ALA A 195 19.81 15.98 10.52
CA ALA A 195 19.23 17.16 11.13
C ALA A 195 17.85 17.48 10.52
N LEU A 196 16.91 17.83 11.37
CA LEU A 196 15.51 18.10 11.01
C LEU A 196 15.12 19.50 11.48
N THR A 197 14.18 20.09 10.74
CA THR A 197 13.44 21.27 11.15
C THR A 197 11.98 20.88 11.34
N VAL A 198 11.39 21.22 12.48
CA VAL A 198 9.95 21.10 12.71
C VAL A 198 9.32 22.43 12.32
N ASP A 199 8.72 22.49 11.13
CA ASP A 199 8.15 23.72 10.57
C ASP A 199 6.83 24.07 11.24
N ASP A 200 6.01 23.08 11.57
CA ASP A 200 4.77 23.27 12.31
C ASP A 200 4.75 22.48 13.63
N ARG A 201 5.20 23.13 14.70
CA ARG A 201 5.12 22.57 16.06
C ARG A 201 3.70 22.57 16.64
N LYS A 202 2.72 23.21 15.97
CA LYS A 202 1.32 23.24 16.41
C LYS A 202 0.56 22.05 15.87
N PHE A 203 1.05 21.40 14.81
CA PHE A 203 0.45 20.16 14.33
C PHE A 203 0.43 19.13 15.48
N PRO A 204 -0.69 18.43 15.73
CA PRO A 204 -0.78 17.46 16.81
C PRO A 204 0.33 16.43 16.74
N GLY A 205 1.07 16.25 17.85
CA GLY A 205 2.20 15.31 17.94
C GLY A 205 3.56 15.87 17.53
N ALA A 206 3.64 17.00 16.84
CA ALA A 206 4.91 17.53 16.33
C ALA A 206 5.70 18.37 17.35
N ALA A 207 5.07 18.87 18.42
CA ALA A 207 5.66 19.85 19.34
C ALA A 207 7.01 19.41 19.94
N ALA A 208 7.13 18.13 20.30
CA ALA A 208 8.33 17.55 20.92
C ALA A 208 9.18 16.73 19.94
N PHE A 209 8.92 16.81 18.64
CA PHE A 209 9.69 16.04 17.66
C PHE A 209 11.15 16.52 17.65
N PRO A 210 12.15 15.61 17.64
CA PRO A 210 13.55 15.96 17.83
C PRO A 210 14.13 16.70 16.61
N ALA A 211 15.19 17.48 16.85
CA ALA A 211 15.94 18.17 15.80
C ALA A 211 16.96 17.28 15.06
N THR A 212 17.09 16.02 15.49
CA THR A 212 17.93 15.00 14.81
C THR A 212 17.23 13.66 14.94
N PHE A 213 17.15 12.91 13.86
CA PHE A 213 16.52 11.61 13.84
C PHE A 213 17.30 10.64 12.95
N ALA A 214 17.40 9.38 13.38
CA ALA A 214 18.11 8.34 12.64
C ALA A 214 17.11 7.51 11.84
N ASP A 215 17.16 7.62 10.52
CA ASP A 215 16.36 6.82 9.59
C ASP A 215 16.95 6.91 8.18
N GLN A 216 16.28 6.31 7.20
CA GLN A 216 16.50 6.56 5.78
C GLN A 216 15.47 7.57 5.29
N PHE A 217 15.92 8.69 4.76
CA PHE A 217 15.06 9.76 4.31
C PHE A 217 14.99 9.82 2.79
N PRO A 218 13.80 9.69 2.19
CA PRO A 218 13.63 9.92 0.77
C PRO A 218 13.65 11.41 0.43
N TYR A 219 14.03 11.73 -0.82
CA TYR A 219 13.71 12.99 -1.45
C TYR A 219 12.69 12.76 -2.56
N LEU A 220 11.75 13.69 -2.71
CA LEU A 220 10.60 13.50 -3.58
C LEU A 220 10.90 13.93 -5.02
N LYS A 221 10.29 13.22 -5.99
CA LYS A 221 10.36 13.53 -7.41
C LYS A 221 9.59 14.82 -7.71
N GLY A 222 10.13 15.63 -8.60
CA GLY A 222 9.38 16.74 -9.18
C GLY A 222 8.25 16.24 -10.12
N PRO A 223 7.11 16.94 -10.22
CA PRO A 223 6.84 18.15 -9.49
C PRO A 223 6.17 17.90 -8.13
N TYR A 224 6.95 17.58 -7.12
CA TYR A 224 6.49 17.81 -5.77
C TYR A 224 6.33 19.33 -5.67
N ALA A 225 5.11 19.79 -5.67
CA ALA A 225 4.88 21.22 -5.59
C ALA A 225 4.78 21.60 -4.12
N LYS A 226 5.75 22.35 -3.63
CA LYS A 226 5.77 22.98 -2.30
C LYS A 226 4.42 23.63 -1.96
N GLY A 227 3.79 24.33 -2.90
CA GLY A 227 2.47 24.94 -2.73
C GLY A 227 1.28 23.98 -2.72
N LYS A 228 1.46 22.65 -2.65
CA LYS A 228 0.36 21.66 -2.63
C LYS A 228 0.22 20.90 -1.32
N VAL A 229 1.19 21.01 -0.42
CA VAL A 229 1.19 20.33 0.88
C VAL A 229 1.55 21.30 2.01
N HIS A 230 1.20 20.94 3.22
CA HIS A 230 1.64 21.60 4.45
C HIS A 230 2.72 20.73 5.09
N THR A 231 3.96 21.22 5.10
CA THR A 231 5.09 20.50 5.67
C THR A 231 5.11 20.67 7.19
N ILE A 232 5.20 19.55 7.90
CA ILE A 232 5.26 19.51 9.36
C ILE A 232 6.71 19.37 9.82
N VAL A 233 7.46 18.46 9.18
CA VAL A 233 8.88 18.20 9.44
C VAL A 233 9.62 18.12 8.11
N ARG A 234 10.80 18.71 8.02
CA ARG A 234 11.70 18.59 6.87
C ARG A 234 13.14 18.30 7.30
N LEU A 235 13.97 17.81 6.38
CA LEU A 235 15.42 17.81 6.56
C LEU A 235 15.93 19.25 6.58
N ASP A 236 16.88 19.53 7.49
CA ASP A 236 17.59 20.81 7.49
C ASP A 236 18.62 20.83 6.35
N ALA A 237 18.23 21.41 5.22
CA ALA A 237 19.08 21.52 4.04
C ALA A 237 20.41 22.25 4.30
N SER A 238 20.51 23.10 5.34
CA SER A 238 21.74 23.80 5.71
C SER A 238 22.81 22.86 6.28
N LYS A 239 22.41 21.70 6.77
CA LYS A 239 23.28 20.68 7.38
C LYS A 239 23.68 19.55 6.41
N LEU A 240 23.12 19.56 5.19
CA LEU A 240 23.47 18.58 4.17
C LEU A 240 24.83 18.87 3.55
N THR A 241 25.56 17.80 3.12
CA THR A 241 26.76 17.96 2.34
C THR A 241 26.45 18.57 0.95
N PRO A 242 27.44 19.11 0.23
CA PRO A 242 27.21 19.59 -1.15
C PRO A 242 26.61 18.52 -2.06
N GLU A 243 27.05 17.27 -1.96
CA GLU A 243 26.57 16.14 -2.73
C GLU A 243 25.12 15.78 -2.39
N GLN A 244 24.77 15.82 -1.12
CA GLN A 244 23.38 15.62 -0.67
C GLN A 244 22.46 16.73 -1.17
N ARG A 245 22.89 18.00 -1.08
CA ARG A 245 22.14 19.14 -1.61
C ARG A 245 21.92 19.08 -3.12
N ALA A 246 22.90 18.54 -3.85
CA ALA A 246 22.78 18.40 -5.30
C ALA A 246 21.63 17.44 -5.72
N ARG A 247 21.19 16.55 -4.83
CA ARG A 247 20.04 15.68 -5.08
C ARG A 247 18.71 16.46 -5.15
N ARG A 248 18.61 17.54 -4.37
CA ARG A 248 17.45 18.41 -4.34
C ARG A 248 17.92 19.87 -4.21
N PRO A 249 18.28 20.52 -5.34
CA PRO A 249 18.89 21.86 -5.34
C PRO A 249 18.00 22.96 -4.78
N ASP A 250 16.68 22.81 -4.84
CA ASP A 250 15.71 23.72 -4.23
C ASP A 250 15.64 23.64 -2.71
N GLY A 251 16.30 22.62 -2.11
CA GLY A 251 16.34 22.40 -0.67
C GLY A 251 15.00 22.01 -0.05
N ASP A 252 14.00 21.68 -0.87
CA ASP A 252 12.69 21.28 -0.38
C ASP A 252 12.64 19.77 -0.13
N LEU A 253 12.78 19.40 1.14
CA LEU A 253 13.00 18.03 1.61
C LEU A 253 12.01 17.67 2.72
N PRO A 254 10.70 17.60 2.42
CA PRO A 254 9.70 17.22 3.43
C PRO A 254 9.92 15.78 3.90
N VAL A 255 9.78 15.58 5.20
CA VAL A 255 9.83 14.28 5.89
C VAL A 255 8.45 13.88 6.35
N VAL A 256 7.69 14.84 6.90
CA VAL A 256 6.30 14.65 7.32
C VAL A 256 5.47 15.82 6.80
N TRP A 257 4.36 15.50 6.17
CA TRP A 257 3.45 16.51 5.64
C TRP A 257 1.99 16.09 5.70
N ALA A 258 1.11 17.05 5.59
CA ALA A 258 -0.32 16.84 5.52
C ALA A 258 -0.95 17.69 4.41
N LYS A 259 -2.08 17.26 3.88
CA LYS A 259 -2.87 18.01 2.92
C LYS A 259 -4.33 17.59 2.96
N THR A 260 -5.20 18.39 2.41
CA THR A 260 -6.53 17.95 1.99
C THR A 260 -6.46 17.40 0.56
N TYR A 261 -7.29 16.40 0.26
CA TYR A 261 -7.50 15.89 -1.08
C TYR A 261 -9.01 15.72 -1.28
N GLY A 262 -9.61 16.60 -2.08
CA GLY A 262 -11.07 16.74 -2.11
C GLY A 262 -11.63 17.05 -0.72
N LYS A 263 -12.52 16.20 -0.23
CA LYS A 263 -13.09 16.29 1.13
C LYS A 263 -12.26 15.58 2.19
N GLY A 264 -11.30 14.75 1.77
CA GLY A 264 -10.52 13.88 2.66
C GLY A 264 -9.24 14.51 3.16
N ARG A 265 -8.57 13.78 4.06
CA ARG A 265 -7.37 14.21 4.77
C ARG A 265 -6.24 13.20 4.52
N VAL A 266 -5.11 13.70 4.07
CA VAL A 266 -3.93 12.90 3.75
C VAL A 266 -2.78 13.32 4.65
N PHE A 267 -2.28 12.39 5.47
CA PHE A 267 -1.08 12.55 6.28
C PHE A 267 -0.01 11.60 5.76
N MET A 268 1.18 12.13 5.53
CA MET A 268 2.31 11.36 5.03
C MET A 268 3.50 11.51 5.97
N SER A 269 4.16 10.41 6.26
CA SER A 269 5.40 10.38 7.02
C SER A 269 6.39 9.43 6.36
N SER A 270 7.55 9.92 5.99
CA SER A 270 8.62 9.10 5.42
C SER A 270 9.46 8.35 6.46
N LEU A 271 9.09 8.45 7.73
CA LEU A 271 9.76 7.72 8.82
C LEU A 271 9.39 6.24 8.80
N GLY A 272 10.32 5.36 9.21
CA GLY A 272 10.02 3.97 9.49
C GLY A 272 10.65 2.96 8.55
N HIS A 273 11.77 3.30 7.89
CA HIS A 273 12.56 2.34 7.12
C HIS A 273 13.03 1.16 7.97
N LEU A 274 13.50 1.46 9.19
CA LEU A 274 13.96 0.47 10.17
C LEU A 274 12.95 0.30 11.30
N ASP A 275 13.20 -0.69 12.18
CA ASP A 275 12.39 -0.89 13.39
C ASP A 275 12.51 0.26 14.40
N GLY A 276 13.72 0.81 14.56
CA GLY A 276 13.99 1.87 15.53
C GLY A 276 13.05 3.07 15.50
N PRO A 277 12.72 3.65 14.33
CA PRO A 277 11.72 4.70 14.21
C PRO A 277 10.33 4.31 14.75
N TRP A 278 9.93 3.06 14.65
CA TRP A 278 8.65 2.57 15.18
C TRP A 278 8.65 2.44 16.71
N ASP A 279 9.83 2.30 17.33
CA ASP A 279 9.99 2.27 18.79
C ASP A 279 10.18 3.67 19.41
N ASP A 280 10.49 4.68 18.57
CA ASP A 280 10.72 6.03 19.05
C ASP A 280 9.42 6.70 19.53
N PRO A 281 9.34 7.18 20.79
CA PRO A 281 8.12 7.75 21.33
C PRO A 281 7.63 9.01 20.60
N ALA A 282 8.54 9.82 20.05
CA ALA A 282 8.16 11.03 19.32
C ALA A 282 7.59 10.68 17.95
N ALA A 283 8.17 9.69 17.25
CA ALA A 283 7.63 9.17 16.01
C ALA A 283 6.27 8.49 16.23
N GLN A 284 6.14 7.65 17.26
CA GLN A 284 4.85 7.03 17.63
C GLN A 284 3.78 8.08 17.92
N LYS A 285 4.13 9.14 18.67
CA LYS A 285 3.21 10.23 18.96
C LYS A 285 2.79 10.96 17.70
N LEU A 286 3.71 11.22 16.80
CA LEU A 286 3.43 11.89 15.53
C LEU A 286 2.52 11.04 14.63
N TYR A 287 2.77 9.73 14.51
CA TYR A 287 1.91 8.81 13.78
C TYR A 287 0.51 8.73 14.40
N LEU A 288 0.40 8.58 15.73
CA LEU A 288 -0.89 8.53 16.40
C LEU A 288 -1.73 9.79 16.11
N GLU A 289 -1.12 10.95 16.24
CA GLU A 289 -1.84 12.21 16.03
C GLU A 289 -2.13 12.48 14.55
N GLY A 290 -1.24 12.08 13.64
CA GLY A 290 -1.50 12.09 12.19
C GLY A 290 -2.70 11.21 11.82
N ILE A 291 -2.79 10.00 12.40
CA ILE A 291 -3.95 9.11 12.22
C ILE A 291 -5.20 9.73 12.83
N ARG A 292 -5.14 10.31 14.03
CA ARG A 292 -6.29 10.99 14.66
C ARG A 292 -6.78 12.15 13.83
N TRP A 293 -5.86 12.92 13.25
CA TRP A 293 -6.21 14.01 12.35
C TRP A 293 -6.87 13.48 11.06
N ALA A 294 -6.32 12.45 10.44
CA ALA A 294 -6.89 11.83 9.24
C ALA A 294 -8.29 11.23 9.51
N LEU A 295 -8.53 10.69 10.71
CA LEU A 295 -9.83 10.18 11.17
C LEU A 295 -10.82 11.30 11.54
N GLY A 296 -10.42 12.56 11.51
CA GLY A 296 -11.25 13.68 11.91
C GLY A 296 -11.47 13.83 13.42
N LEU A 297 -10.61 13.22 14.24
CA LEU A 297 -10.68 13.28 15.71
C LEU A 297 -9.95 14.52 16.29
N THR A 298 -9.04 15.09 15.51
CA THR A 298 -8.31 16.33 15.84
C THR A 298 -8.35 17.27 14.65
N SER A 299 -8.02 18.53 14.87
CA SER A 299 -7.94 19.57 13.84
C SER A 299 -6.54 20.15 13.78
N ALA A 300 -6.12 20.54 12.58
CA ALA A 300 -4.91 21.33 12.32
C ALA A 300 -5.17 22.18 11.08
N ASP A 301 -4.51 23.34 11.02
CA ASP A 301 -4.40 24.09 9.78
C ASP A 301 -3.35 23.42 8.89
N VAL A 302 -3.77 22.99 7.72
CA VAL A 302 -2.89 22.36 6.72
C VAL A 302 -2.93 23.15 5.41
N THR A 303 -3.07 24.46 5.52
CA THR A 303 -2.88 25.36 4.37
C THR A 303 -1.51 25.07 3.77
N PRO A 304 -1.43 24.82 2.44
CA PRO A 304 -0.17 24.52 1.79
C PRO A 304 0.91 25.60 2.02
N ASP A 305 2.16 25.16 2.05
CA ASP A 305 3.31 26.07 2.17
C ASP A 305 3.35 27.04 0.98
N ARG A 306 3.82 28.28 1.21
CA ARG A 306 3.96 29.31 0.18
C ARG A 306 5.33 29.25 -0.50
#